data_ad80ad27278c2140e01d0ee9f78a0213
#
_entry.id   ad80ad27278c2140e01d0ee9f78a0213
#
_cell.length_a   1.000
_cell.length_b   1.000
_cell.length_c   1.000
_cell.angle_alpha   90.00
_cell.angle_beta   90.00
_cell.angle_gamma   90.00
#
_symmetry.space_group_name_H-M   'P 1'
#
loop_
_entity.id
_entity.type
_entity.pdbx_description
1 polymer ?
#
loop_
_entity_poly.entity_id
_entity_poly.type
_entity_poly.pdbx_seq_one_letter_code
_entity_poly.pdbx_strand_id
1 'polypeptide(L)'
;MKRFRVFISGQKYFGEEVFRLCQKMNFEVVGVCCPLGDKYIGKMAKLWNIPIIPAGMLNAENMPPCDLGITAHSFDYIGKRTRYIPRLGWLGYHPSLLPRHRGRSAVEWAIRMNDAITGGSVFWLNAGIDRGDIAYQDWCFIPKEYFLNPKEGTTKLWRDELLPMGLKLFEKAFNDISKGIIKRKA
;
A
#
# COMPACT_ATOMS: atom_id res chain seq x y z
N MET A 1 -0.46 -1.50 27.86
CA MET A 1 0.44 -1.95 26.77
C MET A 1 0.61 -0.82 25.76
N LYS A 2 1.82 -0.58 25.27
CA LYS A 2 2.08 0.44 24.23
C LYS A 2 1.45 -0.03 22.92
N ARG A 3 0.62 0.81 22.27
CA ARG A 3 0.01 0.48 20.99
C ARG A 3 1.08 0.40 19.89
N PHE A 4 0.87 -0.48 18.92
CA PHE A 4 1.72 -0.58 17.73
C PHE A 4 1.49 0.65 16.83
N ARG A 5 2.54 1.42 16.56
CA ARG A 5 2.47 2.72 15.90
C ARG A 5 2.75 2.61 14.42
N VAL A 6 1.87 3.17 13.58
CA VAL A 6 1.99 3.11 12.13
C VAL A 6 1.94 4.51 11.50
N PHE A 7 2.68 4.70 10.42
CA PHE A 7 2.61 5.88 9.56
C PHE A 7 2.13 5.44 8.17
N ILE A 8 1.18 6.17 7.56
CA ILE A 8 0.60 5.79 6.27
C ILE A 8 0.88 6.88 5.23
N SER A 9 1.62 6.53 4.16
CA SER A 9 1.68 7.32 2.93
C SER A 9 0.68 6.73 1.93
N GLY A 10 -0.37 7.49 1.59
CA GLY A 10 -1.44 6.95 0.77
C GLY A 10 -2.44 7.99 0.30
N GLN A 11 -3.36 7.56 -0.55
CA GLN A 11 -4.42 8.42 -1.07
C GLN A 11 -5.64 7.64 -1.53
N LYS A 12 -6.72 8.37 -1.80
CA LYS A 12 -7.97 7.85 -2.34
C LYS A 12 -8.58 6.75 -1.44
N TYR A 13 -9.55 6.03 -2.01
CA TYR A 13 -10.32 5.02 -1.29
C TYR A 13 -9.43 3.89 -0.70
N PHE A 14 -8.43 3.41 -1.45
CA PHE A 14 -7.55 2.36 -0.93
C PHE A 14 -6.75 2.82 0.29
N GLY A 15 -6.26 4.07 0.29
CA GLY A 15 -5.59 4.65 1.45
C GLY A 15 -6.52 4.76 2.67
N GLU A 16 -7.77 5.16 2.46
CA GLU A 16 -8.79 5.19 3.52
C GLU A 16 -9.06 3.81 4.11
N GLU A 17 -9.24 2.80 3.27
CA GLU A 17 -9.53 1.43 3.73
C GLU A 17 -8.35 0.82 4.51
N VAL A 18 -7.11 1.10 4.09
CA VAL A 18 -5.92 0.70 4.86
C VAL A 18 -5.85 1.42 6.21
N PHE A 19 -6.23 2.71 6.28
CA PHE A 19 -6.35 3.43 7.53
C PHE A 19 -7.39 2.77 8.46
N ARG A 20 -8.58 2.46 7.94
CA ARG A 20 -9.64 1.75 8.70
C ARG A 20 -9.17 0.37 9.18
N LEU A 21 -8.42 -0.34 8.34
CA LEU A 21 -7.83 -1.62 8.72
C LEU A 21 -6.85 -1.48 9.89
N CYS A 22 -6.00 -0.45 9.88
CA CYS A 22 -5.12 -0.16 11.02
C CYS A 22 -5.91 0.11 12.31
N GLN A 23 -7.03 0.85 12.23
CA GLN A 23 -7.91 1.07 13.39
C GLN A 23 -8.53 -0.24 13.89
N LYS A 24 -9.06 -1.09 12.98
CA LYS A 24 -9.60 -2.42 13.30
C LYS A 24 -8.57 -3.30 14.02
N MET A 25 -7.30 -3.19 13.64
CA MET A 25 -6.18 -3.89 14.28
C MET A 25 -5.71 -3.25 15.59
N ASN A 26 -6.37 -2.17 16.05
CA ASN A 26 -5.98 -1.38 17.21
C ASN A 26 -4.54 -0.79 17.10
N PHE A 27 -4.09 -0.52 15.88
CA PHE A 27 -2.85 0.21 15.65
C PHE A 27 -3.07 1.71 15.85
N GLU A 28 -2.07 2.39 16.37
CA GLU A 28 -2.04 3.86 16.50
C GLU A 28 -1.50 4.47 15.20
N VAL A 29 -2.35 5.15 14.43
CA VAL A 29 -1.90 5.92 13.26
C VAL A 29 -1.32 7.24 13.76
N VAL A 30 0.01 7.40 13.63
CA VAL A 30 0.74 8.57 14.17
C VAL A 30 0.92 9.70 13.17
N GLY A 31 0.59 9.47 11.91
CA GLY A 31 0.66 10.46 10.84
C GLY A 31 0.27 9.87 9.50
N VAL A 32 -0.12 10.75 8.60
CA VAL A 32 -0.52 10.42 7.23
C VAL A 32 0.22 11.34 6.26
N CYS A 33 0.73 10.79 5.15
CA CYS A 33 1.18 11.57 4.01
C CYS A 33 0.20 11.36 2.85
N CYS A 34 -0.44 12.43 2.39
CA CYS A 34 -1.42 12.37 1.30
C CYS A 34 -1.50 13.69 0.53
N PRO A 35 -2.07 13.72 -0.68
CA PRO A 35 -2.33 14.95 -1.41
C PRO A 35 -3.20 15.92 -0.62
N LEU A 36 -2.91 17.21 -0.72
CA LEU A 36 -3.76 18.25 -0.13
C LEU A 36 -5.18 18.15 -0.70
N GLY A 37 -6.17 18.16 0.19
CA GLY A 37 -7.58 18.04 -0.21
C GLY A 37 -8.04 16.60 -0.51
N ASP A 38 -7.23 15.57 -0.23
CA ASP A 38 -7.67 14.18 -0.35
C ASP A 38 -8.95 13.96 0.46
N LYS A 39 -10.01 13.48 -0.25
CA LYS A 39 -11.37 13.34 0.30
C LYS A 39 -11.59 12.01 1.04
N TYR A 40 -10.58 11.16 1.08
CA TYR A 40 -10.60 9.83 1.65
C TYR A 40 -9.69 9.76 2.88
N ILE A 41 -8.46 9.30 2.74
CA ILE A 41 -7.54 9.18 3.88
C ILE A 41 -7.23 10.54 4.55
N GLY A 42 -7.12 11.62 3.76
CA GLY A 42 -6.93 12.97 4.29
C GLY A 42 -8.13 13.44 5.11
N LYS A 43 -9.37 13.11 4.70
CA LYS A 43 -10.58 13.37 5.49
C LYS A 43 -10.56 12.55 6.79
N MET A 44 -10.18 11.28 6.72
CA MET A 44 -10.08 10.43 7.92
C MET A 44 -9.04 10.97 8.90
N ALA A 45 -7.87 11.35 8.43
CA ALA A 45 -6.83 11.93 9.28
C ALA A 45 -7.32 13.18 10.00
N LYS A 46 -8.04 14.09 9.32
CA LYS A 46 -8.66 15.27 9.95
C LYS A 46 -9.69 14.90 11.00
N LEU A 47 -10.57 13.94 10.73
CA LEU A 47 -11.62 13.50 11.65
C LEU A 47 -11.02 12.94 12.96
N TRP A 48 -9.88 12.29 12.88
CA TRP A 48 -9.18 11.68 14.02
C TRP A 48 -8.05 12.55 14.59
N ASN A 49 -7.94 13.82 14.15
CA ASN A 49 -6.86 14.73 14.54
C ASN A 49 -5.46 14.14 14.35
N ILE A 50 -5.25 13.37 13.26
CA ILE A 50 -3.96 12.80 12.90
C ILE A 50 -3.19 13.82 12.06
N PRO A 51 -1.89 14.07 12.35
CA PRO A 51 -1.05 14.97 11.56
C PRO A 51 -0.98 14.55 10.09
N ILE A 52 -1.10 15.54 9.19
CA ILE A 52 -1.02 15.32 7.73
C ILE A 52 0.23 16.01 7.21
N ILE A 53 1.07 15.24 6.52
CA ILE A 53 2.18 15.73 5.72
C ILE A 53 1.71 15.75 4.25
N PRO A 54 1.81 16.88 3.53
CA PRO A 54 1.44 16.93 2.12
C PRO A 54 2.27 15.94 1.28
N ALA A 55 1.65 15.30 0.30
CA ALA A 55 2.34 14.42 -0.66
C ALA A 55 3.51 15.17 -1.33
N GLY A 56 4.64 14.50 -1.50
CA GLY A 56 5.89 15.08 -2.01
C GLY A 56 6.75 15.79 -0.94
N MET A 57 6.24 16.00 0.27
CA MET A 57 6.96 16.70 1.33
C MET A 57 7.46 15.78 2.48
N LEU A 58 7.14 14.49 2.40
CA LEU A 58 7.58 13.53 3.41
C LEU A 58 9.10 13.36 3.40
N ASN A 59 9.73 13.57 4.54
CA ASN A 59 11.16 13.40 4.74
C ASN A 59 11.48 12.93 6.16
N ALA A 60 12.77 12.71 6.46
CA ALA A 60 13.19 12.17 7.75
C ALA A 60 13.02 13.16 8.92
N GLU A 61 12.97 14.43 8.65
CA GLU A 61 12.86 15.49 9.64
C GLU A 61 11.41 15.70 10.11
N ASN A 62 10.43 15.42 9.24
CA ASN A 62 9.01 15.65 9.55
C ASN A 62 8.20 14.36 9.80
N MET A 63 8.78 13.19 9.56
CA MET A 63 8.12 11.92 9.84
C MET A 63 8.20 11.55 11.33
N PRO A 64 7.08 11.31 12.02
CA PRO A 64 7.14 10.86 13.41
C PRO A 64 7.70 9.44 13.54
N PRO A 65 8.41 9.12 14.65
CA PRO A 65 8.85 7.75 14.93
C PRO A 65 7.65 6.79 15.01
N CYS A 66 7.79 5.62 14.39
CA CYS A 66 6.75 4.58 14.38
C CYS A 66 7.35 3.18 14.26
N ASP A 67 6.51 2.16 14.42
CA ASP A 67 6.93 0.77 14.29
C ASP A 67 6.93 0.31 12.84
N LEU A 68 5.97 0.78 12.03
CA LEU A 68 5.78 0.39 10.64
C LEU A 68 5.35 1.58 9.78
N GLY A 69 6.00 1.74 8.64
CA GLY A 69 5.53 2.59 7.55
C GLY A 69 4.67 1.76 6.57
N ILE A 70 3.64 2.37 6.01
CA ILE A 70 2.73 1.71 5.06
C ILE A 70 2.58 2.61 3.84
N THR A 71 2.71 2.05 2.63
CA THR A 71 2.36 2.73 1.38
C THR A 71 1.08 2.11 0.80
N ALA A 72 0.03 2.94 0.66
CA ALA A 72 -1.29 2.53 0.21
C ALA A 72 -1.77 3.44 -0.93
N HIS A 73 -1.48 3.05 -2.17
CA HIS A 73 -1.74 3.88 -3.36
C HIS A 73 -0.99 5.23 -3.27
N SER A 74 0.27 5.18 -2.85
CA SER A 74 1.16 6.34 -2.79
C SER A 74 2.02 6.44 -4.03
N PHE A 75 2.30 7.68 -4.46
CA PHE A 75 3.29 7.99 -5.50
C PHE A 75 4.54 8.66 -4.92
N ASP A 76 4.59 8.82 -3.61
CA ASP A 76 5.74 9.43 -2.94
C ASP A 76 6.94 8.49 -2.96
N TYR A 77 8.09 9.05 -3.28
CA TYR A 77 9.36 8.34 -3.12
C TYR A 77 9.79 8.37 -1.65
N ILE A 78 9.88 7.21 -1.06
CA ILE A 78 10.36 7.07 0.33
C ILE A 78 11.90 7.01 0.33
N GLY A 79 12.52 8.15 0.59
CA GLY A 79 13.98 8.30 0.60
C GLY A 79 14.69 7.41 1.63
N LYS A 80 16.00 7.20 1.45
CA LYS A 80 16.78 6.29 2.33
C LYS A 80 16.62 6.62 3.82
N ARG A 81 16.80 7.90 4.21
CA ARG A 81 16.70 8.31 5.62
C ARG A 81 15.29 8.06 6.18
N THR A 82 14.26 8.40 5.42
CA THR A 82 12.84 8.18 5.79
C THR A 82 12.49 6.70 5.90
N ARG A 83 13.09 5.84 5.03
CA ARG A 83 12.86 4.39 5.08
C ARG A 83 13.35 3.73 6.37
N TYR A 84 14.35 4.29 7.02
CA TYR A 84 14.92 3.74 8.26
C TYR A 84 14.26 4.28 9.54
N ILE A 85 13.28 5.19 9.46
CA ILE A 85 12.57 5.70 10.65
C ILE A 85 11.67 4.61 11.27
N PRO A 86 10.82 3.90 10.51
CA PRO A 86 10.03 2.83 11.10
C PRO A 86 10.91 1.66 11.53
N ARG A 87 10.70 1.20 12.76
CA ARG A 87 11.50 0.11 13.36
C ARG A 87 11.52 -1.17 12.53
N LEU A 88 10.40 -1.52 11.89
CA LEU A 88 10.28 -2.69 11.03
C LEU A 88 10.52 -2.39 9.54
N GLY A 89 10.59 -1.11 9.17
CA GLY A 89 10.64 -0.67 7.77
C GLY A 89 9.25 -0.35 7.21
N TRP A 90 9.11 -0.44 5.89
CA TRP A 90 7.89 -0.07 5.17
C TRP A 90 7.30 -1.25 4.43
N LEU A 91 5.98 -1.45 4.55
CA LEU A 91 5.19 -2.32 3.70
C LEU A 91 4.45 -1.51 2.64
N GLY A 92 4.48 -1.99 1.40
CA GLY A 92 3.69 -1.45 0.30
C GLY A 92 2.81 -2.51 -0.33
N TYR A 93 1.75 -2.07 -1.00
CA TYR A 93 0.97 -2.91 -1.90
C TYR A 93 1.21 -2.51 -3.34
N HIS A 94 1.56 -3.48 -4.18
CA HIS A 94 1.69 -3.32 -5.62
C HIS A 94 0.71 -4.25 -6.34
N PRO A 95 -0.13 -3.73 -7.26
CA PRO A 95 -1.17 -4.51 -7.93
C PRO A 95 -0.62 -5.31 -9.11
N SER A 96 0.36 -6.15 -8.85
CA SER A 96 0.89 -7.16 -9.76
C SER A 96 1.53 -8.32 -9.00
N LEU A 97 1.78 -9.42 -9.70
CA LEU A 97 2.62 -10.51 -9.22
C LEU A 97 4.10 -10.13 -9.38
N LEU A 98 4.65 -9.38 -8.43
CA LEU A 98 6.07 -9.02 -8.48
C LEU A 98 6.96 -10.26 -8.65
N PRO A 99 7.99 -10.19 -9.50
CA PRO A 99 8.62 -9.02 -10.12
C PRO A 99 7.98 -8.53 -11.42
N ARG A 100 6.87 -9.11 -11.86
CA ARG A 100 6.19 -8.70 -13.09
C ARG A 100 5.52 -7.33 -12.90
N HIS A 101 5.57 -6.47 -13.94
CA HIS A 101 4.96 -5.14 -13.97
C HIS A 101 5.33 -4.24 -12.79
N ARG A 102 6.61 -4.17 -12.43
CA ARG A 102 7.12 -3.17 -11.50
C ARG A 102 6.85 -1.76 -12.00
N GLY A 103 6.74 -0.81 -11.09
CA GLY A 103 6.56 0.60 -11.39
C GLY A 103 5.10 0.98 -11.64
N ARG A 104 4.91 2.11 -12.31
CA ARG A 104 3.56 2.68 -12.52
C ARG A 104 2.72 1.85 -13.49
N SER A 105 1.39 1.99 -13.35
CA SER A 105 0.41 1.44 -14.29
C SER A 105 0.42 -0.09 -14.42
N ALA A 106 0.80 -0.83 -13.39
CA ALA A 106 0.89 -2.30 -13.43
C ALA A 106 -0.41 -2.97 -13.91
N VAL A 107 -1.56 -2.48 -13.47
CA VAL A 107 -2.89 -3.00 -13.87
C VAL A 107 -3.15 -2.77 -15.37
N GLU A 108 -2.78 -1.58 -15.86
CA GLU A 108 -2.89 -1.24 -17.29
C GLU A 108 -1.96 -2.12 -18.14
N TRP A 109 -0.74 -2.37 -17.67
CA TRP A 109 0.20 -3.25 -18.37
C TRP A 109 -0.29 -4.69 -18.43
N ALA A 110 -0.90 -5.22 -17.37
CA ALA A 110 -1.49 -6.57 -17.40
C ALA A 110 -2.57 -6.70 -18.48
N ILE A 111 -3.42 -5.69 -18.65
CA ILE A 111 -4.43 -5.63 -19.71
C ILE A 111 -3.79 -5.49 -21.09
N ARG A 112 -2.85 -4.55 -21.27
CA ARG A 112 -2.20 -4.30 -22.56
C ARG A 112 -1.39 -5.49 -23.08
N MET A 113 -0.79 -6.25 -22.18
CA MET A 113 -0.02 -7.45 -22.54
C MET A 113 -0.87 -8.71 -22.65
N ASN A 114 -2.18 -8.60 -22.50
CA ASN A 114 -3.12 -9.73 -22.52
C ASN A 114 -2.71 -10.84 -21.53
N ASP A 115 -2.30 -10.47 -20.32
CA ASP A 115 -1.95 -11.46 -19.32
C ASP A 115 -3.20 -12.27 -18.93
N ALA A 116 -3.09 -13.59 -18.93
CA ALA A 116 -4.21 -14.45 -18.52
C ALA A 116 -4.47 -14.35 -17.01
N ILE A 117 -3.41 -14.09 -16.25
CA ILE A 117 -3.43 -13.95 -14.78
C ILE A 117 -2.70 -12.69 -14.36
N THR A 118 -3.14 -12.11 -13.25
CA THR A 118 -2.45 -11.06 -12.53
C THR A 118 -2.59 -11.30 -11.03
N GLY A 119 -2.25 -10.32 -10.21
CA GLY A 119 -2.43 -10.44 -8.77
C GLY A 119 -1.95 -9.20 -8.03
N GLY A 120 -1.72 -9.38 -6.74
CA GLY A 120 -1.22 -8.34 -5.87
C GLY A 120 -0.10 -8.82 -4.97
N SER A 121 0.81 -7.93 -4.63
CA SER A 121 1.94 -8.20 -3.75
C SER A 121 2.00 -7.18 -2.63
N VAL A 122 1.98 -7.65 -1.39
CA VAL A 122 2.43 -6.87 -0.23
C VAL A 122 3.92 -7.17 -0.06
N PHE A 123 4.74 -6.12 -0.07
CA PHE A 123 6.20 -6.25 -0.10
C PHE A 123 6.87 -5.20 0.79
N TRP A 124 8.11 -5.47 1.20
CA TRP A 124 8.93 -4.55 1.98
C TRP A 124 9.66 -3.59 1.05
N LEU A 125 9.56 -2.28 1.30
CA LEU A 125 10.25 -1.29 0.49
C LEU A 125 11.77 -1.37 0.70
N ASN A 126 12.50 -1.30 -0.41
CA ASN A 126 13.96 -1.16 -0.43
C ASN A 126 14.39 0.03 -1.31
N ALA A 127 15.64 0.09 -1.73
CA ALA A 127 16.16 1.17 -2.56
C ALA A 127 15.64 1.15 -4.00
N GLY A 128 15.17 0.00 -4.48
CA GLY A 128 14.67 -0.17 -5.85
C GLY A 128 13.15 0.02 -5.93
N ILE A 129 12.65 0.41 -7.10
CA ILE A 129 11.21 0.51 -7.34
C ILE A 129 10.62 -0.90 -7.40
N ASP A 130 9.73 -1.21 -6.45
CA ASP A 130 9.02 -2.49 -6.32
C ASP A 130 9.95 -3.72 -6.38
N ARG A 131 11.12 -3.62 -5.73
CA ARG A 131 12.17 -4.65 -5.72
C ARG A 131 12.44 -5.25 -4.35
N GLY A 132 11.65 -4.91 -3.37
CA GLY A 132 11.85 -5.43 -2.01
C GLY A 132 11.25 -6.81 -1.82
N ASP A 133 11.60 -7.42 -0.69
CA ASP A 133 11.17 -8.77 -0.34
C ASP A 133 9.65 -8.87 -0.25
N ILE A 134 9.09 -9.93 -0.81
CA ILE A 134 7.66 -10.20 -0.77
C ILE A 134 7.26 -10.69 0.63
N ALA A 135 6.26 -10.05 1.22
CA ALA A 135 5.62 -10.55 2.42
C ALA A 135 4.48 -11.51 2.07
N TYR A 136 3.60 -11.10 1.16
CA TYR A 136 2.46 -11.89 0.70
C TYR A 136 2.13 -11.59 -0.75
N GLN A 137 1.66 -12.61 -1.46
CA GLN A 137 1.10 -12.49 -2.81
C GLN A 137 -0.18 -13.31 -2.92
N ASP A 138 -1.07 -12.86 -3.79
CA ASP A 138 -2.21 -13.61 -4.26
C ASP A 138 -2.47 -13.28 -5.72
N TRP A 139 -3.27 -14.09 -6.41
CA TRP A 139 -3.47 -13.98 -7.84
C TRP A 139 -4.94 -14.17 -8.23
N CYS A 140 -5.30 -13.69 -9.42
CA CYS A 140 -6.61 -13.89 -10.03
C CYS A 140 -6.48 -14.05 -11.55
N PHE A 141 -7.48 -14.65 -12.18
CA PHE A 141 -7.64 -14.58 -13.63
C PHE A 141 -8.11 -13.18 -14.05
N ILE A 142 -7.71 -12.76 -15.24
CA ILE A 142 -8.26 -11.54 -15.85
C ILE A 142 -9.42 -11.98 -16.75
N PRO A 143 -10.68 -11.54 -16.48
CA PRO A 143 -11.82 -11.86 -17.31
C PRO A 143 -11.61 -11.39 -18.76
N LYS A 144 -11.94 -12.25 -19.73
CA LYS A 144 -11.72 -11.97 -21.16
C LYS A 144 -12.39 -10.68 -21.63
N GLU A 145 -13.55 -10.36 -21.10
CA GLU A 145 -14.28 -9.13 -21.39
C GLU A 145 -13.54 -7.84 -21.00
N TYR A 146 -12.56 -7.91 -20.08
CA TYR A 146 -11.77 -6.74 -19.70
C TYR A 146 -10.78 -6.30 -20.79
N PHE A 147 -10.45 -7.20 -21.71
CA PHE A 147 -9.60 -6.88 -22.87
C PHE A 147 -10.35 -6.18 -24.01
N LEU A 148 -11.69 -6.26 -24.05
CA LEU A 148 -12.51 -5.65 -25.11
C LEU A 148 -12.49 -4.12 -25.03
N ASN A 149 -12.41 -3.57 -23.81
CA ASN A 149 -12.23 -2.15 -23.55
C ASN A 149 -11.14 -1.98 -22.50
N PRO A 150 -9.88 -1.82 -22.89
CA PRO A 150 -8.74 -1.80 -21.97
C PRO A 150 -8.83 -0.76 -20.84
N LYS A 151 -9.39 0.43 -21.12
CA LYS A 151 -9.56 1.47 -20.11
C LYS A 151 -10.57 1.07 -19.03
N GLU A 152 -11.70 0.56 -19.45
CA GLU A 152 -12.74 0.06 -18.55
C GLU A 152 -12.29 -1.21 -17.84
N GLY A 153 -11.64 -2.13 -18.56
CA GLY A 153 -11.07 -3.36 -18.01
C GLY A 153 -10.06 -3.10 -16.91
N THR A 154 -9.13 -2.13 -17.09
CA THR A 154 -8.19 -1.68 -16.07
C THR A 154 -8.92 -1.19 -14.81
N THR A 155 -9.96 -0.39 -14.99
CA THR A 155 -10.76 0.13 -13.87
C THR A 155 -11.48 -0.98 -13.11
N LYS A 156 -12.12 -1.91 -13.84
CA LYS A 156 -12.84 -3.05 -13.26
C LYS A 156 -11.87 -3.99 -12.54
N LEU A 157 -10.76 -4.35 -13.18
CA LEU A 157 -9.76 -5.24 -12.60
C LEU A 157 -9.19 -4.67 -11.28
N TRP A 158 -8.91 -3.37 -11.24
CA TRP A 158 -8.51 -2.71 -10.00
C TRP A 158 -9.60 -2.78 -8.94
N ARG A 159 -10.81 -2.33 -9.28
CA ARG A 159 -11.90 -2.16 -8.32
C ARG A 159 -12.41 -3.49 -7.77
N ASP A 160 -12.60 -4.47 -8.66
CA ASP A 160 -13.35 -5.69 -8.35
C ASP A 160 -12.43 -6.82 -7.83
N GLU A 161 -11.15 -6.82 -8.23
CA GLU A 161 -10.20 -7.89 -7.89
C GLU A 161 -9.02 -7.39 -7.05
N LEU A 162 -8.23 -6.45 -7.57
CA LEU A 162 -6.93 -6.13 -6.98
C LEU A 162 -7.02 -5.27 -5.73
N LEU A 163 -7.97 -4.36 -5.63
CA LEU A 163 -8.20 -3.56 -4.44
C LEU A 163 -8.64 -4.43 -3.25
N PRO A 164 -9.68 -5.28 -3.36
CA PRO A 164 -10.05 -6.19 -2.28
C PRO A 164 -8.94 -7.17 -1.91
N MET A 165 -8.20 -7.67 -2.89
CA MET A 165 -7.03 -8.53 -2.68
C MET A 165 -5.97 -7.82 -1.84
N GLY A 166 -5.63 -6.57 -2.18
CA GLY A 166 -4.65 -5.79 -1.44
C GLY A 166 -5.01 -5.59 0.02
N LEU A 167 -6.29 -5.33 0.32
CA LEU A 167 -6.79 -5.22 1.70
C LEU A 167 -6.65 -6.53 2.46
N LYS A 168 -7.02 -7.67 1.85
CA LYS A 168 -6.86 -9.01 2.45
C LYS A 168 -5.39 -9.32 2.73
N LEU A 169 -4.49 -8.99 1.80
CA LEU A 169 -3.05 -9.21 1.97
C LEU A 169 -2.46 -8.33 3.08
N PHE A 170 -2.87 -7.05 3.18
CA PHE A 170 -2.48 -6.21 4.32
C PHE A 170 -3.03 -6.74 5.64
N GLU A 171 -4.30 -7.16 5.71
CA GLU A 171 -4.89 -7.74 6.92
C GLU A 171 -4.09 -8.95 7.39
N LYS A 172 -3.70 -9.83 6.46
CA LYS A 172 -2.85 -10.99 6.75
C LYS A 172 -1.47 -10.59 7.27
N ALA A 173 -0.84 -9.59 6.62
CA ALA A 173 0.46 -9.07 7.05
C ALA A 173 0.37 -8.44 8.46
N PHE A 174 -0.65 -7.63 8.72
CA PHE A 174 -0.84 -6.97 10.02
C PHE A 174 -1.14 -7.98 11.14
N ASN A 175 -1.94 -9.01 10.87
CA ASN A 175 -2.20 -10.09 11.82
C ASN A 175 -0.91 -10.83 12.20
N ASP A 176 -0.03 -11.13 11.23
CA ASP A 176 1.24 -11.79 11.51
C ASP A 176 2.19 -10.86 12.27
N ILE A 177 2.31 -9.60 11.85
CA ILE A 177 3.15 -8.60 12.52
C ILE A 177 2.71 -8.38 13.97
N SER A 178 1.40 -8.35 14.25
CA SER A 178 0.87 -8.24 15.62
C SER A 178 1.27 -9.40 16.53
N LYS A 179 1.56 -10.56 15.94
CA LYS A 179 2.08 -11.76 16.61
C LYS A 179 3.61 -11.86 16.62
N GLY A 180 4.30 -10.82 16.13
CA GLY A 180 5.76 -10.80 16.02
C GLY A 180 6.31 -11.61 14.83
N ILE A 181 5.46 -12.03 13.88
CA ILE A 181 5.87 -12.81 12.71
C ILE A 181 6.14 -11.84 11.54
N ILE A 182 7.40 -11.80 11.09
CA ILE A 182 7.83 -10.95 9.96
C ILE A 182 8.21 -11.84 8.79
N LYS A 183 7.39 -11.83 7.73
CA LYS A 183 7.68 -12.59 6.51
C LYS A 183 8.43 -11.73 5.50
N ARG A 184 9.53 -12.27 4.99
CA ARG A 184 10.35 -11.69 3.92
C ARG A 184 10.81 -12.83 3.02
N LYS A 185 10.42 -12.76 1.75
CA LYS A 185 10.84 -13.72 0.72
C LYS A 185 11.48 -12.93 -0.42
N ALA A 186 12.74 -13.18 -0.67
CA ALA A 186 13.51 -12.57 -1.76
C ALA A 186 12.96 -13.01 -3.13
#